data_b8627c6766054f7ee053b943f4876ab4
#
_entry.id   b8627c6766054f7ee053b943f4876ab4
#
_cell.length_a   1.000
_cell.length_b   1.000
_cell.length_c   1.000
_cell.angle_alpha   90.00
_cell.angle_beta   90.00
_cell.angle_gamma   90.00
#
_symmetry.space_group_name_H-M   'P 1'
#
loop_
_entity.id
_entity.type
_entity.pdbx_description
1 polymer ?
#
loop_
_entity_poly.entity_id
_entity_poly.type
_entity_poly.pdbx_seq_one_letter_code
_entity_poly.pdbx_strand_id
1 'polypeptide(L)'
;RGLGDVYKRQGLAYQWAQILRVAASLKISDCYGPIPYSQITGTAFTVEYDNMEDLYKHMFDDLDEAISAFKVAVLGNEDMSSLSEYDLVFNGDFNKWVKFANSLKLRMAMRISSVSPALAKEKAEEAVSDVIGVMTSASDAAYSKYNDGMNPYYRVTSSWNEIRISAN
;
A
#
# COMPACT_ATOMS: atom_id res chain seq x y z
N ARG A 1 -4.49 1.92 31.18
CA ARG A 1 -3.96 1.68 29.83
C ARG A 1 -2.57 2.31 29.79
N GLY A 2 -1.52 1.49 29.60
CA GLY A 2 -0.14 1.97 29.68
C GLY A 2 0.28 2.75 28.46
N LEU A 3 1.25 3.65 28.62
CA LEU A 3 1.89 4.39 27.52
C LEU A 3 2.33 3.47 26.36
N GLY A 4 2.77 2.25 26.66
CA GLY A 4 3.15 1.25 25.65
C GLY A 4 2.05 0.86 24.68
N ASP A 5 0.77 0.82 25.11
CA ASP A 5 -0.37 0.52 24.24
C ASP A 5 -0.70 1.67 23.29
N VAL A 6 -0.49 2.91 23.73
CA VAL A 6 -0.68 4.10 22.90
C VAL A 6 0.39 4.16 21.81
N TYR A 7 1.65 3.88 22.13
CA TYR A 7 2.74 3.86 21.16
C TYR A 7 2.58 2.73 20.13
N LYS A 8 2.16 1.53 20.54
CA LYS A 8 1.88 0.43 19.61
C LYS A 8 0.77 0.77 18.61
N ARG A 9 -0.32 1.41 19.07
CA ARG A 9 -1.42 1.81 18.19
C ARG A 9 -1.03 2.93 17.24
N GLN A 10 -0.22 3.88 17.67
CA GLN A 10 0.37 4.90 16.79
C GLN A 10 1.32 4.24 15.77
N GLY A 11 2.07 3.22 16.18
CA GLY A 11 2.92 2.43 15.29
C GLY A 11 2.13 1.75 14.17
N LEU A 12 1.01 1.08 14.48
CA LEU A 12 0.17 0.41 13.48
C LEU A 12 -0.51 1.39 12.51
N ALA A 13 -0.98 2.55 13.00
CA ALA A 13 -1.53 3.60 12.15
C ALA A 13 -0.48 4.14 11.16
N TYR A 14 0.75 4.32 11.61
CA TYR A 14 1.86 4.70 10.74
C TYR A 14 2.15 3.63 9.69
N GLN A 15 2.24 2.37 10.10
CA GLN A 15 2.47 1.26 9.19
C GLN A 15 1.35 1.10 8.15
N TRP A 16 0.11 1.36 8.56
CA TRP A 16 -1.02 1.39 7.63
C TRP A 16 -0.88 2.51 6.59
N ALA A 17 -0.49 3.70 7.04
CA ALA A 17 -0.20 4.82 6.16
C ALA A 17 0.95 4.51 5.18
N GLN A 18 1.97 3.74 5.60
CA GLN A 18 3.06 3.30 4.72
C GLN A 18 2.56 2.40 3.59
N ILE A 19 1.65 1.45 3.85
CA ILE A 19 1.04 0.62 2.79
C ILE A 19 0.34 1.51 1.74
N LEU A 20 -0.44 2.48 2.20
CA LEU A 20 -1.14 3.42 1.31
C LEU A 20 -0.17 4.33 0.55
N ARG A 21 0.88 4.79 1.22
CA ARG A 21 1.95 5.59 0.63
C ARG A 21 2.63 4.83 -0.50
N VAL A 22 3.03 3.58 -0.27
CA VAL A 22 3.65 2.75 -1.31
C VAL A 22 2.69 2.54 -2.48
N ALA A 23 1.42 2.21 -2.21
CA ALA A 23 0.42 1.99 -3.26
C ALA A 23 0.23 3.22 -4.16
N ALA A 24 0.17 4.41 -3.56
CA ALA A 24 0.04 5.67 -4.30
C ALA A 24 1.32 6.02 -5.05
N SER A 25 2.48 5.90 -4.39
CA SER A 25 3.79 6.23 -4.97
C SER A 25 4.14 5.32 -6.14
N LEU A 26 3.83 4.03 -6.04
CA LEU A 26 4.02 3.09 -7.14
C LEU A 26 3.23 3.52 -8.38
N LYS A 27 1.97 3.93 -8.21
CA LYS A 27 1.14 4.39 -9.32
C LYS A 27 1.69 5.68 -9.95
N ILE A 28 2.19 6.62 -9.14
CA ILE A 28 2.79 7.86 -9.62
C ILE A 28 4.09 7.55 -10.38
N SER A 29 4.95 6.71 -9.81
CA SER A 29 6.20 6.29 -10.43
C SER A 29 5.98 5.52 -11.74
N ASP A 30 4.90 4.75 -11.86
CA ASP A 30 4.51 4.07 -13.10
C ASP A 30 4.22 5.05 -14.24
N CYS A 31 3.73 6.24 -13.91
CA CYS A 31 3.37 7.25 -14.89
C CYS A 31 4.53 8.23 -15.18
N TYR A 32 5.32 8.56 -14.18
CA TYR A 32 6.28 9.67 -14.23
C TYR A 32 7.74 9.26 -14.04
N GLY A 33 8.02 8.01 -13.65
CA GLY A 33 9.37 7.51 -13.35
C GLY A 33 9.84 7.91 -11.96
N PRO A 34 11.07 8.42 -11.80
CA PRO A 34 11.64 8.84 -10.52
C PRO A 34 10.74 9.86 -9.82
N ILE A 35 10.57 9.69 -8.52
CA ILE A 35 9.78 10.59 -7.66
C ILE A 35 10.56 10.87 -6.36
N PRO A 36 10.32 11.99 -5.67
CA PRO A 36 10.82 12.17 -4.32
C PRO A 36 10.06 11.23 -3.37
N TYR A 37 10.78 10.39 -2.62
CA TYR A 37 10.18 9.43 -1.71
C TYR A 37 10.89 9.37 -0.37
N SER A 38 12.21 9.06 -0.37
CA SER A 38 12.97 8.80 0.86
C SER A 38 13.16 10.03 1.74
N GLN A 39 13.28 11.20 1.14
CA GLN A 39 13.60 12.45 1.82
C GLN A 39 12.38 13.35 2.12
N ILE A 40 11.15 12.86 1.89
CA ILE A 40 9.95 13.63 2.23
C ILE A 40 9.74 13.61 3.74
N THR A 41 10.37 14.55 4.44
CA THR A 41 10.27 14.73 5.90
C THR A 41 9.32 15.85 6.33
N GLY A 42 8.72 16.55 5.36
CA GLY A 42 7.73 17.60 5.61
C GLY A 42 8.28 18.99 5.93
N THR A 43 9.60 19.19 6.01
CA THR A 43 10.20 20.49 6.39
C THR A 43 11.01 21.15 5.28
N ALA A 44 11.39 20.45 4.24
CA ALA A 44 12.18 20.97 3.14
C ALA A 44 11.29 21.54 2.02
N PHE A 45 11.64 22.73 1.47
CA PHE A 45 10.95 23.31 0.32
C PHE A 45 11.28 22.59 -1.00
N THR A 46 12.47 21.96 -1.07
CA THR A 46 12.94 21.20 -2.21
C THR A 46 13.39 19.84 -1.76
N VAL A 47 12.96 18.80 -2.45
CA VAL A 47 13.34 17.41 -2.18
C VAL A 47 13.87 16.81 -3.47
N GLU A 48 15.00 16.13 -3.39
CA GLU A 48 15.58 15.43 -4.54
C GLU A 48 14.74 14.20 -4.91
N TYR A 49 14.80 13.84 -6.18
CA TYR A 49 14.16 12.63 -6.69
C TYR A 49 15.03 11.41 -6.39
N ASP A 50 14.42 10.38 -5.83
CA ASP A 50 15.09 9.09 -5.72
C ASP A 50 15.21 8.46 -7.12
N ASN A 51 16.34 7.85 -7.43
CA ASN A 51 16.43 7.02 -8.63
C ASN A 51 15.54 5.78 -8.50
N MET A 52 15.22 5.13 -9.62
CA MET A 52 14.25 4.03 -9.62
C MET A 52 14.68 2.83 -8.77
N GLU A 53 15.98 2.53 -8.70
CA GLU A 53 16.48 1.41 -7.91
C GLU A 53 16.30 1.66 -6.41
N ASP A 54 16.72 2.83 -5.93
CA ASP A 54 16.59 3.21 -4.52
C ASP A 54 15.13 3.41 -4.12
N LEU A 55 14.31 4.00 -5.00
CA LEU A 55 12.86 4.12 -4.79
C LEU A 55 12.22 2.76 -4.52
N TYR A 56 12.50 1.74 -5.35
CA TYR A 56 11.95 0.41 -5.17
C TYR A 56 12.44 -0.27 -3.90
N LYS A 57 13.73 -0.11 -3.55
CA LYS A 57 14.28 -0.62 -2.28
C LYS A 57 13.55 -0.02 -1.07
N HIS A 58 13.39 1.31 -1.03
CA HIS A 58 12.67 1.98 0.05
C HIS A 58 11.20 1.54 0.15
N MET A 59 10.52 1.40 -1.00
CA MET A 59 9.14 0.91 -1.01
C MET A 59 9.02 -0.55 -0.53
N PHE A 60 10.00 -1.41 -0.84
CA PHE A 60 10.04 -2.78 -0.29
C PHE A 60 10.27 -2.77 1.21
N ASP A 61 11.20 -1.97 1.70
CA ASP A 61 11.50 -1.85 3.13
C ASP A 61 10.26 -1.37 3.91
N ASP A 62 9.60 -0.33 3.44
CA ASP A 62 8.35 0.19 4.03
C ASP A 62 7.24 -0.88 4.06
N LEU A 63 7.09 -1.68 3.00
CA LEU A 63 6.11 -2.78 2.98
C LEU A 63 6.50 -3.91 3.93
N ASP A 64 7.77 -4.28 4.00
CA ASP A 64 8.26 -5.35 4.87
C ASP A 64 8.05 -5.00 6.34
N GLU A 65 8.33 -3.77 6.74
CA GLU A 65 8.04 -3.27 8.09
C GLU A 65 6.53 -3.28 8.38
N ALA A 66 5.72 -2.78 7.45
CA ALA A 66 4.28 -2.72 7.63
C ALA A 66 3.64 -4.12 7.72
N ILE A 67 4.02 -5.04 6.82
CA ILE A 67 3.58 -6.44 6.82
C ILE A 67 3.96 -7.11 8.14
N SER A 68 5.21 -6.95 8.59
CA SER A 68 5.69 -7.54 9.84
C SER A 68 4.89 -7.04 11.04
N ALA A 69 4.67 -5.73 11.15
CA ALA A 69 3.91 -5.14 12.24
C ALA A 69 2.45 -5.62 12.27
N PHE A 70 1.78 -5.61 11.12
CA PHE A 70 0.40 -6.09 11.05
C PHE A 70 0.26 -7.59 11.29
N LYS A 71 1.20 -8.40 10.82
CA LYS A 71 1.21 -9.85 11.11
C LYS A 71 1.30 -10.11 12.60
N VAL A 72 2.17 -9.42 13.32
CA VAL A 72 2.28 -9.56 14.78
C VAL A 72 0.95 -9.21 15.46
N ALA A 73 0.33 -8.11 15.07
CA ALA A 73 -0.93 -7.67 15.64
C ALA A 73 -2.10 -8.63 15.32
N VAL A 74 -2.21 -9.06 14.07
CA VAL A 74 -3.27 -9.95 13.58
C VAL A 74 -3.15 -11.35 14.20
N LEU A 75 -1.97 -11.95 14.15
CA LEU A 75 -1.73 -13.29 14.70
C LEU A 75 -1.75 -13.30 16.24
N GLY A 76 -1.41 -12.17 16.85
CA GLY A 76 -1.51 -11.94 18.30
C GLY A 76 -2.94 -11.62 18.78
N ASN A 77 -3.92 -11.50 17.89
CA ASN A 77 -5.29 -11.06 18.19
C ASN A 77 -5.31 -9.73 18.96
N GLU A 78 -4.47 -8.78 18.57
CA GLU A 78 -4.47 -7.45 19.19
C GLU A 78 -5.80 -6.71 18.91
N ASP A 79 -6.27 -5.92 19.89
CA ASP A 79 -7.45 -5.07 19.69
C ASP A 79 -7.11 -3.88 18.78
N MET A 80 -7.55 -3.94 17.54
CA MET A 80 -7.41 -2.90 16.53
C MET A 80 -8.72 -2.13 16.27
N SER A 81 -9.70 -2.23 17.15
CA SER A 81 -11.03 -1.59 16.99
C SER A 81 -10.93 -0.08 16.75
N SER A 82 -9.95 0.59 17.39
CA SER A 82 -9.72 2.03 17.22
C SER A 82 -9.18 2.42 15.82
N LEU A 83 -8.68 1.47 15.04
CA LEU A 83 -8.26 1.68 13.65
C LEU A 83 -9.35 1.27 12.68
N SER A 84 -10.15 0.24 13.03
CA SER A 84 -11.15 -0.33 12.14
C SER A 84 -12.27 0.66 11.79
N GLU A 85 -12.61 1.60 12.66
CA GLU A 85 -13.63 2.63 12.38
C GLU A 85 -13.22 3.59 11.23
N TYR A 86 -11.92 3.69 10.93
CA TYR A 86 -11.38 4.51 9.84
C TYR A 86 -11.15 3.70 8.55
N ASP A 87 -11.37 2.40 8.57
CA ASP A 87 -11.13 1.53 7.42
C ASP A 87 -12.31 1.51 6.44
N LEU A 88 -12.23 2.34 5.43
CA LEU A 88 -13.23 2.45 4.35
C LEU A 88 -13.05 1.39 3.25
N VAL A 89 -12.03 0.53 3.34
CA VAL A 89 -11.69 -0.44 2.30
C VAL A 89 -12.11 -1.86 2.69
N PHE A 90 -11.64 -2.33 3.84
CA PHE A 90 -11.89 -3.70 4.31
C PHE A 90 -12.71 -3.76 5.60
N ASN A 91 -13.24 -2.62 6.09
CA ASN A 91 -14.07 -2.52 7.29
C ASN A 91 -13.41 -3.12 8.55
N GLY A 92 -12.11 -2.90 8.70
CA GLY A 92 -11.32 -3.36 9.85
C GLY A 92 -10.79 -4.79 9.74
N ASP A 93 -10.90 -5.41 8.58
CA ASP A 93 -10.25 -6.71 8.32
C ASP A 93 -8.77 -6.51 7.98
N PHE A 94 -7.94 -6.48 9.02
CA PHE A 94 -6.50 -6.28 8.87
C PHE A 94 -5.76 -7.49 8.26
N ASN A 95 -6.34 -8.69 8.25
CA ASN A 95 -5.81 -9.79 7.45
C ASN A 95 -5.80 -9.44 5.96
N LYS A 96 -6.86 -8.79 5.48
CA LYS A 96 -6.94 -8.33 4.08
C LYS A 96 -5.94 -7.21 3.78
N TRP A 97 -5.61 -6.36 4.76
CA TRP A 97 -4.55 -5.38 4.60
C TRP A 97 -3.18 -6.02 4.43
N VAL A 98 -2.88 -7.10 5.16
CA VAL A 98 -1.63 -7.87 4.96
C VAL A 98 -1.62 -8.53 3.58
N LYS A 99 -2.72 -9.17 3.16
CA LYS A 99 -2.84 -9.74 1.81
C LYS A 99 -2.65 -8.67 0.72
N PHE A 100 -3.22 -7.50 0.91
CA PHE A 100 -3.07 -6.37 -0.02
C PHE A 100 -1.60 -5.93 -0.12
N ALA A 101 -0.93 -5.75 1.02
CA ALA A 101 0.49 -5.36 1.07
C ALA A 101 1.40 -6.42 0.42
N ASN A 102 1.18 -7.71 0.71
CA ASN A 102 1.90 -8.82 0.07
C ASN A 102 1.65 -8.84 -1.45
N SER A 103 0.42 -8.60 -1.90
CA SER A 103 0.10 -8.54 -3.33
C SER A 103 0.75 -7.35 -4.02
N LEU A 104 0.84 -6.21 -3.32
CA LEU A 104 1.56 -5.04 -3.81
C LEU A 104 3.06 -5.32 -3.93
N LYS A 105 3.66 -5.97 -2.91
CA LYS A 105 5.04 -6.44 -2.91
C LYS A 105 5.32 -7.39 -4.09
N LEU A 106 4.46 -8.38 -4.30
CA LEU A 106 4.55 -9.30 -5.44
C LEU A 106 4.48 -8.56 -6.77
N ARG A 107 3.55 -7.61 -6.92
CA ARG A 107 3.43 -6.79 -8.12
C ARG A 107 4.69 -5.98 -8.40
N MET A 108 5.28 -5.37 -7.37
CA MET A 108 6.54 -4.63 -7.48
C MET A 108 7.69 -5.55 -7.90
N ALA A 109 7.80 -6.73 -7.29
CA ALA A 109 8.80 -7.73 -7.62
C ALA A 109 8.72 -8.16 -9.10
N MET A 110 7.51 -8.43 -9.59
CA MET A 110 7.29 -8.78 -11.01
C MET A 110 7.72 -7.67 -11.96
N ARG A 111 7.55 -6.40 -11.58
CA ARG A 111 7.96 -5.26 -12.42
C ARG A 111 9.47 -5.13 -12.60
N ILE A 112 10.24 -5.48 -11.59
CA ILE A 112 11.71 -5.40 -11.64
C ILE A 112 12.36 -6.71 -12.11
N SER A 113 11.58 -7.72 -12.50
CA SER A 113 12.08 -9.05 -12.84
C SER A 113 13.11 -9.07 -13.97
N SER A 114 13.04 -8.13 -14.91
CA SER A 114 14.01 -8.03 -16.01
C SER A 114 15.28 -7.24 -15.65
N VAL A 115 15.20 -6.31 -14.69
CA VAL A 115 16.33 -5.42 -14.34
C VAL A 115 17.05 -5.85 -13.08
N SER A 116 16.37 -6.52 -12.15
CA SER A 116 16.92 -7.04 -10.90
C SER A 116 16.31 -8.41 -10.55
N PRO A 117 16.63 -9.47 -11.33
CA PRO A 117 15.96 -10.77 -11.19
C PRO A 117 16.18 -11.44 -9.83
N ALA A 118 17.33 -11.22 -9.17
CA ALA A 118 17.62 -11.80 -7.86
C ALA A 118 16.72 -11.20 -6.78
N LEU A 119 16.63 -9.87 -6.70
CA LEU A 119 15.74 -9.15 -5.77
C LEU A 119 14.27 -9.44 -6.07
N ALA A 120 13.91 -9.48 -7.37
CA ALA A 120 12.56 -9.80 -7.79
C ALA A 120 12.12 -11.19 -7.31
N LYS A 121 12.99 -12.19 -7.47
CA LYS A 121 12.72 -13.54 -7.00
C LYS A 121 12.57 -13.59 -5.47
N GLU A 122 13.51 -13.02 -4.75
CA GLU A 122 13.48 -12.94 -3.28
C GLU A 122 12.16 -12.33 -2.78
N LYS A 123 11.81 -11.13 -3.24
CA LYS A 123 10.62 -10.41 -2.78
C LYS A 123 9.30 -11.07 -3.22
N ALA A 124 9.29 -11.71 -4.39
CA ALA A 124 8.13 -12.48 -4.84
C ALA A 124 7.90 -13.75 -4.01
N GLU A 125 8.97 -14.52 -3.74
CA GLU A 125 8.89 -15.74 -2.94
C GLU A 125 8.49 -15.40 -1.49
N GLU A 126 9.04 -14.36 -0.88
CA GLU A 126 8.63 -13.87 0.44
C GLU A 126 7.13 -13.54 0.49
N ALA A 127 6.62 -12.80 -0.52
CA ALA A 127 5.22 -12.40 -0.54
C ALA A 127 4.26 -13.59 -0.68
N VAL A 128 4.60 -14.57 -1.52
CA VAL A 128 3.74 -15.75 -1.78
C VAL A 128 3.81 -16.79 -0.67
N SER A 129 4.99 -16.95 -0.03
CA SER A 129 5.17 -17.90 1.06
C SER A 129 4.72 -17.38 2.42
N ASP A 130 4.27 -16.11 2.50
CA ASP A 130 3.78 -15.53 3.75
C ASP A 130 2.59 -16.33 4.30
N VAL A 131 2.52 -16.50 5.62
CA VAL A 131 1.48 -17.29 6.30
C VAL A 131 0.06 -16.76 6.05
N ILE A 132 -0.10 -15.45 5.89
CA ILE A 132 -1.38 -14.81 5.55
C ILE A 132 -1.57 -14.82 4.03
N GLY A 133 -0.49 -14.77 3.27
CA GLY A 133 -0.45 -14.89 1.82
C GLY A 133 -0.82 -13.61 1.08
N VAL A 134 -1.17 -13.79 -0.19
CA VAL A 134 -1.57 -12.74 -1.13
C VAL A 134 -3.08 -12.78 -1.38
N MET A 135 -3.59 -11.78 -2.07
CA MET A 135 -5.00 -11.75 -2.54
C MET A 135 -5.20 -12.82 -3.61
N THR A 136 -6.14 -13.74 -3.38
CA THR A 136 -6.39 -14.88 -4.27
C THR A 136 -7.83 -14.99 -4.76
N SER A 137 -8.73 -14.17 -4.21
CA SER A 137 -10.15 -14.24 -4.53
C SER A 137 -10.78 -12.86 -4.72
N ALA A 138 -11.93 -12.79 -5.36
CA ALA A 138 -12.70 -11.56 -5.50
C ALA A 138 -13.12 -10.96 -4.15
N SER A 139 -13.25 -11.80 -3.11
CA SER A 139 -13.57 -11.31 -1.75
C SER A 139 -12.42 -10.57 -1.06
N ASP A 140 -11.21 -10.71 -1.58
CA ASP A 140 -10.03 -9.98 -1.11
C ASP A 140 -9.88 -8.61 -1.81
N ALA A 141 -10.76 -8.28 -2.77
CA ALA A 141 -10.64 -7.05 -3.56
C ALA A 141 -10.71 -5.80 -2.69
N ALA A 142 -9.73 -4.90 -2.90
CA ALA A 142 -9.67 -3.61 -2.23
C ALA A 142 -10.48 -2.58 -3.02
N TYR A 143 -11.57 -2.10 -2.47
CA TYR A 143 -12.32 -0.99 -3.05
C TYR A 143 -13.02 -0.17 -1.96
N SER A 144 -13.09 1.12 -2.16
CA SER A 144 -13.83 2.03 -1.30
C SER A 144 -15.18 2.36 -1.91
N LYS A 145 -16.24 2.38 -1.09
CA LYS A 145 -17.55 2.86 -1.50
C LYS A 145 -17.59 4.38 -1.37
N TYR A 146 -18.10 5.04 -2.38
CA TYR A 146 -18.35 6.48 -2.32
C TYR A 146 -19.68 6.74 -1.59
N ASN A 147 -19.65 7.58 -0.56
CA ASN A 147 -20.84 7.88 0.26
C ASN A 147 -21.98 8.55 -0.54
N ASP A 148 -21.64 9.28 -1.59
CA ASP A 148 -22.62 10.01 -2.40
C ASP A 148 -23.18 9.19 -3.58
N GLY A 149 -22.82 7.92 -3.67
CA GLY A 149 -23.24 7.05 -4.77
C GLY A 149 -22.68 7.44 -6.15
N MET A 150 -21.90 8.53 -6.25
CA MET A 150 -21.36 9.03 -7.51
C MET A 150 -19.85 8.88 -7.56
N ASN A 151 -19.37 8.00 -8.46
CA ASN A 151 -17.96 7.86 -8.75
C ASN A 151 -17.40 9.17 -9.33
N PRO A 152 -16.31 9.76 -8.79
CA PRO A 152 -15.69 10.97 -9.34
C PRO A 152 -15.34 10.87 -10.82
N TYR A 153 -14.90 9.72 -11.30
CA TYR A 153 -14.64 9.50 -12.72
C TYR A 153 -15.91 9.59 -13.57
N TYR A 154 -17.05 9.13 -13.07
CA TYR A 154 -18.33 9.33 -13.75
C TYR A 154 -18.67 10.82 -13.90
N ARG A 155 -18.44 11.61 -12.86
CA ARG A 155 -18.65 13.06 -12.91
C ARG A 155 -17.77 13.72 -13.97
N VAL A 156 -16.48 13.41 -13.99
CA VAL A 156 -15.52 13.98 -14.96
C VAL A 156 -15.83 13.53 -16.40
N THR A 157 -16.18 12.25 -16.58
CA THR A 157 -16.44 11.70 -17.93
C THR A 157 -17.82 12.04 -18.46
N SER A 158 -18.87 11.92 -17.66
CA SER A 158 -20.26 12.03 -18.09
C SER A 158 -20.86 13.40 -17.85
N SER A 159 -20.62 14.01 -16.67
CA SER A 159 -21.20 15.30 -16.34
C SER A 159 -20.40 16.46 -16.92
N TRP A 160 -19.07 16.41 -16.81
CA TRP A 160 -18.19 17.47 -17.31
C TRP A 160 -17.72 17.22 -18.74
N ASN A 161 -17.81 15.98 -19.23
CA ASN A 161 -17.44 15.60 -20.59
C ASN A 161 -15.96 15.89 -20.95
N GLU A 162 -15.08 15.90 -19.95
CA GLU A 162 -13.66 16.29 -20.11
C GLU A 162 -12.75 15.13 -20.49
N ILE A 163 -13.07 13.90 -20.05
CA ILE A 163 -12.26 12.72 -20.30
C ILE A 163 -13.10 11.63 -20.97
N ARG A 164 -12.56 10.96 -21.96
CA ARG A 164 -13.15 9.79 -22.61
C ARG A 164 -12.29 8.56 -22.34
N ILE A 165 -12.94 7.42 -22.09
CA ILE A 165 -12.27 6.13 -22.11
C ILE A 165 -11.97 5.82 -23.58
N SER A 166 -10.68 5.55 -23.89
CA SER A 166 -10.31 5.11 -25.24
C SER A 166 -10.94 3.77 -25.54
N ALA A 167 -11.47 3.63 -26.74
CA ALA A 167 -11.95 2.34 -27.27
C ALA A 167 -10.76 1.56 -27.81
N ASN A 168 -10.04 0.86 -26.94
CA ASN A 168 -9.03 -0.14 -27.32
C ASN A 168 -9.51 -1.52 -26.89
#